data_2eabe4166b71fc07080805b464d4921f
#
_entry.id   2eabe4166b71fc07080805b464d4921f
#
_cell.length_a   1.000
_cell.length_b   1.000
_cell.length_c   1.000
_cell.angle_alpha   90.00
_cell.angle_beta   90.00
_cell.angle_gamma   90.00
#
_symmetry.space_group_name_H-M   'P 1'
#
loop_
_entity.id
_entity.type
_entity.pdbx_description
1 polymer ?
#
loop_
_entity_poly.entity_id
_entity_poly.type
_entity_poly.pdbx_seq_one_letter_code
_entity_poly.pdbx_strand_id
1 'polypeptide(L)'
;WFGDKSAASVTGGGQITDGVNIELFKTCDGFFKRLFAICTNNTGQHTEIAANAEESYALQKSKMKETGIATSIFDAMLQDADSRIFQKDGCAIFATKSMCDALTHDMKEKYKVIMPWEVVFDGVEVSKYDGTTIVKCSIWDRFIQAYQNNKTKLNLPHRAVLCSPENLMYGCEGTEPMSDLDIWFDKKARKNYIYSTGKLGSMIGEDELVQVAY
;
A
#
# COMPACT_ATOMS: atom_id res chain seq x y z
N TRP A 1 5.86 -0.85 -3.22
CA TRP A 1 5.04 -0.93 -2.01
C TRP A 1 5.26 -2.23 -1.22
N PHE A 2 5.26 -3.40 -1.85
CA PHE A 2 5.19 -4.73 -1.22
C PHE A 2 6.54 -5.41 -1.00
N GLY A 3 7.67 -4.77 -1.29
CA GLY A 3 8.98 -5.37 -1.12
C GLY A 3 9.28 -5.76 0.33
N ASP A 4 9.97 -6.90 0.51
CA ASP A 4 10.40 -7.39 1.81
C ASP A 4 11.65 -8.26 1.70
N LYS A 5 12.79 -7.75 2.12
CA LYS A 5 14.05 -8.50 2.16
C LYS A 5 14.01 -9.72 3.08
N SER A 6 13.12 -9.70 4.07
CA SER A 6 12.92 -10.80 5.03
C SER A 6 11.78 -11.74 4.68
N ALA A 7 11.38 -11.83 3.42
CA ALA A 7 10.17 -12.49 2.93
C ALA A 7 10.06 -14.01 3.22
N ALA A 8 10.92 -14.58 4.02
CA ALA A 8 10.76 -15.94 4.55
C ALA A 8 9.68 -16.05 5.65
N SER A 9 9.15 -14.94 6.14
CA SER A 9 8.20 -14.89 7.26
C SER A 9 6.85 -14.34 6.83
N VAL A 10 5.83 -15.00 7.23
CA VAL A 10 4.42 -14.83 6.80
C VAL A 10 3.63 -13.87 7.70
N THR A 11 4.24 -13.14 8.59
CA THR A 11 3.51 -12.35 9.58
C THR A 11 3.79 -10.87 9.45
N GLY A 12 2.73 -10.08 9.29
CA GLY A 12 2.80 -8.63 9.33
C GLY A 12 2.53 -7.94 8.01
N GLY A 13 2.12 -6.71 8.11
CA GLY A 13 1.45 -5.92 7.11
C GLY A 13 2.15 -5.61 5.82
N GLY A 14 3.28 -5.90 5.52
CA GLY A 14 3.93 -5.69 4.21
C GLY A 14 4.52 -6.96 3.63
N GLN A 15 4.49 -8.03 4.39
CA GLN A 15 5.21 -9.26 4.06
C GLN A 15 4.46 -10.14 3.07
N ILE A 16 5.23 -10.81 2.22
CA ILE A 16 4.73 -11.75 1.23
C ILE A 16 4.49 -13.10 1.92
N THR A 17 3.31 -13.66 1.74
CA THR A 17 2.84 -14.83 2.48
C THR A 17 2.75 -16.12 1.68
N ASP A 18 2.77 -16.06 0.34
CA ASP A 18 2.53 -17.26 -0.47
C ASP A 18 3.73 -18.22 -0.54
N GLY A 19 4.93 -17.77 -0.20
CA GLY A 19 6.15 -18.57 -0.22
C GLY A 19 6.63 -18.98 -1.62
N VAL A 20 5.88 -18.64 -2.65
CA VAL A 20 6.16 -18.94 -4.06
C VAL A 20 6.38 -17.62 -4.80
N ASN A 21 7.38 -17.56 -5.66
CA ASN A 21 7.70 -16.36 -6.47
C ASN A 21 8.02 -15.10 -5.66
N ILE A 22 8.57 -15.26 -4.47
CA ILE A 22 8.91 -14.15 -3.57
C ILE A 22 10.19 -13.40 -3.96
N GLU A 23 10.98 -13.92 -4.88
CA GLU A 23 12.30 -13.38 -5.24
C GLU A 23 12.23 -11.94 -5.74
N LEU A 24 11.20 -11.58 -6.51
CA LEU A 24 11.00 -10.22 -6.98
C LEU A 24 10.83 -9.21 -5.84
N PHE A 25 10.27 -9.64 -4.72
CA PHE A 25 9.98 -8.79 -3.58
C PHE A 25 11.12 -8.71 -2.57
N LYS A 26 12.16 -9.55 -2.70
CA LYS A 26 13.35 -9.55 -1.82
C LYS A 26 14.37 -8.48 -2.18
N THR A 27 14.21 -7.78 -3.28
CA THR A 27 15.19 -6.79 -3.76
C THR A 27 15.37 -5.64 -2.78
N CYS A 28 14.26 -5.09 -2.28
CA CYS A 28 14.28 -4.04 -1.28
C CYS A 28 13.07 -4.12 -0.35
N ASP A 29 13.14 -3.50 0.81
CA ASP A 29 11.99 -3.31 1.68
C ASP A 29 11.06 -2.27 1.06
N GLY A 30 9.79 -2.60 0.93
CA GLY A 30 8.77 -1.72 0.37
C GLY A 30 8.23 -0.71 1.36
N PHE A 31 7.44 0.24 0.87
CA PHE A 31 6.86 1.28 1.70
C PHE A 31 5.95 0.72 2.80
N PHE A 32 5.14 -0.29 2.53
CA PHE A 32 4.27 -0.87 3.56
C PHE A 32 5.05 -1.39 4.76
N LYS A 33 6.15 -2.12 4.53
CA LYS A 33 6.98 -2.62 5.63
C LYS A 33 7.52 -1.49 6.49
N ARG A 34 7.95 -0.39 5.86
CA ARG A 34 8.46 0.80 6.57
C ARG A 34 7.36 1.54 7.31
N LEU A 35 6.22 1.77 6.67
CA LEU A 35 5.07 2.43 7.26
C LEU A 35 4.53 1.68 8.49
N PHE A 36 4.42 0.35 8.40
CA PHE A 36 3.99 -0.46 9.55
C PHE A 36 5.02 -0.46 10.69
N ALA A 37 6.32 -0.39 10.38
CA ALA A 37 7.35 -0.22 11.39
C ALA A 37 7.23 1.14 12.10
N ILE A 38 6.96 2.22 11.36
CA ILE A 38 6.69 3.55 11.93
C ILE A 38 5.47 3.50 12.85
N CYS A 39 4.34 2.92 12.38
CA CYS A 39 3.12 2.80 13.18
C CYS A 39 3.30 1.94 14.45
N THR A 40 4.17 0.94 14.39
CA THR A 40 4.51 0.12 15.58
C THR A 40 5.27 0.93 16.61
N ASN A 41 6.16 1.83 16.17
CA ASN A 41 6.94 2.68 17.04
C ASN A 41 6.17 3.91 17.51
N ASN A 42 5.24 4.40 16.71
CA ASN A 42 4.43 5.57 16.97
C ASN A 42 2.95 5.29 16.67
N THR A 43 2.21 4.90 17.68
CA THR A 43 0.79 4.52 17.58
C THR A 43 -0.14 5.67 17.19
N GLY A 44 0.28 6.92 17.36
CA GLY A 44 -0.49 8.10 16.93
C GLY A 44 -0.65 8.19 15.41
N GLN A 45 0.21 7.53 14.65
CA GLN A 45 0.16 7.50 13.17
C GLN A 45 -0.59 6.29 12.62
N HIS A 46 -1.21 5.51 13.48
CA HIS A 46 -1.96 4.31 13.13
C HIS A 46 -3.45 4.48 13.43
N THR A 47 -4.26 4.24 12.42
CA THR A 47 -5.72 4.10 12.55
C THR A 47 -6.07 2.63 12.36
N GLU A 48 -6.62 2.00 13.38
CA GLU A 48 -6.97 0.57 13.33
C GLU A 48 -8.19 0.33 12.44
N ILE A 49 -8.10 -0.70 11.59
CA ILE A 49 -9.24 -1.21 10.80
C ILE A 49 -9.68 -2.55 11.38
N ALA A 50 -10.67 -2.53 12.27
CA ALA A 50 -11.18 -3.74 12.94
C ALA A 50 -11.62 -4.86 11.97
N ALA A 51 -12.01 -4.51 10.74
CA ALA A 51 -12.35 -5.48 9.70
C ALA A 51 -11.17 -6.37 9.29
N ASN A 52 -9.93 -5.89 9.40
CA ASN A 52 -8.74 -6.67 9.07
C ASN A 52 -8.46 -7.79 10.07
N ALA A 53 -8.97 -7.68 11.30
CA ALA A 53 -8.77 -8.68 12.34
C ALA A 53 -9.63 -9.94 12.16
N GLU A 54 -10.68 -9.88 11.35
CA GLU A 54 -11.63 -10.98 11.15
C GLU A 54 -10.95 -12.27 10.64
N GLU A 55 -11.54 -13.42 10.97
CA GLU A 55 -10.95 -14.75 10.76
C GLU A 55 -10.95 -15.21 9.29
N SER A 56 -11.81 -14.64 8.45
CA SER A 56 -11.90 -14.99 7.03
C SER A 56 -12.06 -13.77 6.14
N TYR A 57 -11.63 -13.90 4.88
CA TYR A 57 -11.79 -12.81 3.90
C TYR A 57 -13.26 -12.41 3.68
N ALA A 58 -14.16 -13.38 3.73
CA ALA A 58 -15.59 -13.09 3.60
C ALA A 58 -16.10 -12.20 4.75
N LEU A 59 -15.66 -12.45 5.97
CA LEU A 59 -15.98 -11.63 7.15
C LEU A 59 -15.28 -10.27 7.08
N GLN A 60 -14.00 -10.21 6.71
CA GLN A 60 -13.26 -8.97 6.49
C GLN A 60 -14.02 -8.04 5.54
N LYS A 61 -14.45 -8.59 4.41
CA LYS A 61 -15.22 -7.85 3.40
C LYS A 61 -16.62 -7.46 3.88
N SER A 62 -17.31 -8.33 4.61
CA SER A 62 -18.65 -8.05 5.15
C SER A 62 -18.60 -6.93 6.18
N LYS A 63 -17.66 -7.03 7.11
CA LYS A 63 -17.45 -6.03 8.17
C LYS A 63 -17.12 -4.66 7.60
N MET A 64 -16.24 -4.61 6.61
CA MET A 64 -15.86 -3.33 5.97
C MET A 64 -17.04 -2.65 5.26
N LYS A 65 -18.07 -3.41 4.87
CA LYS A 65 -19.28 -2.90 4.22
C LYS A 65 -20.38 -2.47 5.18
N GLU A 66 -20.21 -2.65 6.48
CA GLU A 66 -21.17 -2.14 7.47
C GLU A 66 -21.22 -0.62 7.39
N THR A 67 -22.41 -0.07 7.40
CA THR A 67 -22.65 1.37 7.20
C THR A 67 -21.97 2.20 8.28
N GLY A 68 -21.14 3.15 7.87
CA GLY A 68 -20.45 4.09 8.75
C GLY A 68 -19.02 3.66 9.13
N ILE A 69 -18.60 2.42 8.84
CA ILE A 69 -17.25 1.95 9.18
C ILE A 69 -16.20 2.68 8.35
N ALA A 70 -16.37 2.71 7.01
CA ALA A 70 -15.39 3.36 6.15
C ALA A 70 -15.29 4.86 6.43
N THR A 71 -16.40 5.56 6.57
CA THR A 71 -16.41 7.00 6.92
C THR A 71 -15.70 7.25 8.23
N SER A 72 -15.94 6.45 9.27
CA SER A 72 -15.29 6.64 10.58
C SER A 72 -13.76 6.45 10.52
N ILE A 73 -13.28 5.53 9.68
CA ILE A 73 -11.84 5.31 9.48
C ILE A 73 -11.20 6.50 8.77
N PHE A 74 -11.81 6.99 7.68
CA PHE A 74 -11.29 8.16 6.98
C PHE A 74 -11.33 9.42 7.83
N ASP A 75 -12.40 9.63 8.61
CA ASP A 75 -12.51 10.74 9.55
C ASP A 75 -11.41 10.66 10.63
N ALA A 76 -11.18 9.50 11.22
CA ALA A 76 -10.12 9.29 12.21
C ALA A 76 -8.73 9.56 11.59
N MET A 77 -8.45 9.05 10.39
CA MET A 77 -7.19 9.33 9.70
C MET A 77 -6.95 10.83 9.49
N LEU A 78 -7.98 11.58 9.10
CA LEU A 78 -7.85 13.02 8.87
C LEU A 78 -7.73 13.81 10.17
N GLN A 79 -8.38 13.37 11.25
CA GLN A 79 -8.32 14.02 12.57
C GLN A 79 -6.99 13.75 13.28
N ASP A 80 -6.46 12.55 13.20
CA ASP A 80 -5.24 12.13 13.89
C ASP A 80 -3.98 12.55 13.13
N ALA A 81 -4.10 12.91 11.85
CA ALA A 81 -2.97 13.29 11.01
C ALA A 81 -2.34 14.61 11.47
N ASP A 82 -1.00 14.68 11.38
CA ASP A 82 -0.28 15.93 11.61
C ASP A 82 -0.72 17.00 10.59
N SER A 83 -1.09 18.18 11.09
CA SER A 83 -1.57 19.27 10.25
C SER A 83 -0.59 19.72 9.15
N ARG A 84 0.71 19.48 9.34
CA ARG A 84 1.76 19.75 8.35
C ARG A 84 1.60 18.92 7.08
N ILE A 85 0.97 17.75 7.15
CA ILE A 85 0.73 16.90 5.98
C ILE A 85 -0.11 17.64 4.93
N PHE A 86 -1.14 18.34 5.38
CA PHE A 86 -2.07 19.05 4.49
C PHE A 86 -1.46 20.30 3.84
N GLN A 87 -0.30 20.76 4.33
CA GLN A 87 0.43 21.87 3.75
C GLN A 87 1.44 21.45 2.68
N LYS A 88 1.67 20.13 2.54
CA LYS A 88 2.58 19.59 1.52
C LYS A 88 1.85 19.45 0.19
N ASP A 89 2.54 19.77 -0.89
CA ASP A 89 2.01 19.62 -2.24
C ASP A 89 1.68 18.16 -2.55
N GLY A 90 0.55 17.95 -3.22
CA GLY A 90 0.13 16.63 -3.65
C GLY A 90 -0.31 15.70 -2.52
N CYS A 91 -0.59 16.22 -1.32
CA CYS A 91 -1.12 15.42 -0.22
C CYS A 91 -2.37 14.65 -0.66
N ALA A 92 -2.36 13.34 -0.46
CA ALA A 92 -3.47 12.47 -0.86
C ALA A 92 -3.55 11.23 0.04
N ILE A 93 -4.75 10.65 0.08
CA ILE A 93 -4.99 9.35 0.68
C ILE A 93 -4.89 8.29 -0.42
N PHE A 94 -3.91 7.44 -0.34
CA PHE A 94 -3.78 6.26 -1.19
C PHE A 94 -4.51 5.10 -0.51
N ALA A 95 -5.55 4.56 -1.12
CA ALA A 95 -6.36 3.51 -0.49
C ALA A 95 -6.59 2.33 -1.42
N THR A 96 -6.77 1.14 -0.83
CA THR A 96 -7.19 -0.06 -1.56
C THR A 96 -8.57 0.14 -2.18
N LYS A 97 -8.83 -0.56 -3.27
CA LYS A 97 -10.15 -0.55 -3.92
C LYS A 97 -11.27 -0.90 -2.92
N SER A 98 -11.02 -1.86 -2.05
CA SER A 98 -11.99 -2.31 -1.05
C SER A 98 -12.38 -1.20 -0.07
N MET A 99 -11.43 -0.34 0.34
CA MET A 99 -11.69 0.84 1.18
C MET A 99 -12.51 1.90 0.43
N CYS A 100 -12.13 2.19 -0.82
CA CYS A 100 -12.82 3.18 -1.64
C CYS A 100 -14.26 2.76 -1.97
N ASP A 101 -14.47 1.47 -2.27
CA ASP A 101 -15.80 0.93 -2.54
C ASP A 101 -16.68 0.96 -1.27
N ALA A 102 -16.10 0.68 -0.10
CA ALA A 102 -16.79 0.79 1.18
C ALA A 102 -17.18 2.23 1.51
N LEU A 103 -16.27 3.19 1.29
CA LEU A 103 -16.56 4.62 1.48
C LEU A 103 -17.69 5.08 0.55
N THR A 104 -17.65 4.67 -0.73
CA THR A 104 -18.72 5.00 -1.69
C THR A 104 -20.07 4.43 -1.23
N HIS A 105 -20.06 3.20 -0.68
CA HIS A 105 -21.26 2.58 -0.11
C HIS A 105 -21.80 3.38 1.07
N ASP A 106 -20.93 3.76 2.01
CA ASP A 106 -21.30 4.55 3.19
C ASP A 106 -21.89 5.91 2.80
N MET A 107 -21.24 6.62 1.88
CA MET A 107 -21.73 7.90 1.38
C MET A 107 -23.13 7.78 0.78
N LYS A 108 -23.38 6.71 0.02
CA LYS A 108 -24.67 6.43 -0.57
C LYS A 108 -25.73 6.07 0.46
N GLU A 109 -25.42 5.18 1.40
CA GLU A 109 -26.41 4.68 2.37
C GLU A 109 -26.69 5.69 3.50
N LYS A 110 -25.65 6.28 4.07
CA LYS A 110 -25.77 7.18 5.22
C LYS A 110 -26.14 8.61 4.82
N TYR A 111 -25.47 9.14 3.80
CA TYR A 111 -25.63 10.55 3.42
C TYR A 111 -26.46 10.75 2.15
N LYS A 112 -26.84 9.67 1.45
CA LYS A 112 -27.57 9.72 0.18
C LYS A 112 -26.86 10.51 -0.92
N VAL A 113 -25.52 10.56 -0.82
CA VAL A 113 -24.64 11.26 -1.78
C VAL A 113 -23.89 10.24 -2.61
N ILE A 114 -23.85 10.47 -3.92
CA ILE A 114 -23.02 9.69 -4.83
C ILE A 114 -21.66 10.34 -4.89
N MET A 115 -20.63 9.62 -4.42
CA MET A 115 -19.26 10.07 -4.49
C MET A 115 -18.76 10.01 -5.94
N PRO A 116 -18.35 11.14 -6.56
CA PRO A 116 -17.85 11.14 -7.93
C PRO A 116 -16.44 10.52 -7.96
N TRP A 117 -16.23 9.61 -8.89
CA TRP A 117 -14.90 9.09 -9.22
C TRP A 117 -14.51 9.56 -10.60
N GLU A 118 -13.36 10.19 -10.71
CA GLU A 118 -12.81 10.70 -11.97
C GLU A 118 -11.58 9.88 -12.34
N VAL A 119 -11.46 9.51 -13.61
CA VAL A 119 -10.24 8.88 -14.14
C VAL A 119 -9.31 9.98 -14.59
N VAL A 120 -8.19 10.13 -13.89
CA VAL A 120 -7.24 11.23 -14.16
C VAL A 120 -6.15 10.82 -15.13
N PHE A 121 -5.46 9.73 -14.86
CA PHE A 121 -4.34 9.29 -15.67
C PHE A 121 -4.21 7.77 -15.64
N ASP A 122 -4.00 7.16 -16.81
CA ASP A 122 -3.71 5.72 -16.96
C ASP A 122 -4.67 4.78 -16.19
N GLY A 123 -5.95 5.16 -16.13
CA GLY A 123 -6.97 4.37 -15.43
C GLY A 123 -7.00 4.53 -13.91
N VAL A 124 -6.22 5.45 -13.35
CA VAL A 124 -6.26 5.76 -11.92
C VAL A 124 -7.51 6.57 -11.59
N GLU A 125 -8.35 6.03 -10.73
CA GLU A 125 -9.55 6.71 -10.23
C GLU A 125 -9.22 7.54 -9.00
N VAL A 126 -9.67 8.78 -9.01
CA VAL A 126 -9.54 9.70 -7.87
C VAL A 126 -10.89 10.25 -7.47
N SER A 127 -11.02 10.61 -6.21
CA SER A 127 -12.16 11.32 -5.65
C SER A 127 -11.70 12.29 -4.57
N LYS A 128 -12.62 13.05 -4.00
CA LYS A 128 -12.34 13.95 -2.87
C LYS A 128 -13.22 13.61 -1.69
N TYR A 129 -12.61 13.59 -0.52
CA TYR A 129 -13.29 13.43 0.74
C TYR A 129 -12.75 14.47 1.72
N ASP A 130 -13.64 15.27 2.29
CA ASP A 130 -13.30 16.38 3.20
C ASP A 130 -12.13 17.26 2.71
N GLY A 131 -12.18 17.63 1.42
CA GLY A 131 -11.14 18.46 0.79
C GLY A 131 -9.86 17.73 0.38
N THR A 132 -9.64 16.51 0.89
CA THR A 132 -8.45 15.69 0.59
C THR A 132 -8.70 14.78 -0.59
N THR A 133 -7.72 14.67 -1.49
CA THR A 133 -7.80 13.77 -2.64
C THR A 133 -7.62 12.32 -2.20
N ILE A 134 -8.51 11.42 -2.63
CA ILE A 134 -8.35 9.98 -2.46
C ILE A 134 -7.98 9.36 -3.80
N VAL A 135 -6.93 8.55 -3.79
CA VAL A 135 -6.43 7.80 -4.96
C VAL A 135 -6.74 6.33 -4.76
N LYS A 136 -7.51 5.74 -5.68
CA LYS A 136 -7.87 4.33 -5.66
C LYS A 136 -6.75 3.47 -6.24
N CYS A 137 -6.01 2.78 -5.38
CA CYS A 137 -4.89 1.90 -5.74
C CYS A 137 -5.37 0.45 -5.96
N SER A 138 -6.13 0.19 -7.02
CA SER A 138 -6.70 -1.14 -7.32
C SER A 138 -5.64 -2.23 -7.50
N ILE A 139 -4.43 -1.86 -7.91
CA ILE A 139 -3.31 -2.78 -8.04
C ILE A 139 -2.91 -3.41 -6.70
N TRP A 140 -3.09 -2.70 -5.59
CA TRP A 140 -2.77 -3.22 -4.26
C TRP A 140 -3.64 -4.43 -3.90
N ASP A 141 -4.95 -4.38 -4.19
CA ASP A 141 -5.86 -5.49 -3.94
C ASP A 141 -5.44 -6.75 -4.71
N ARG A 142 -4.97 -6.58 -5.96
CA ARG A 142 -4.45 -7.68 -6.76
C ARG A 142 -3.20 -8.32 -6.11
N PHE A 143 -2.26 -7.49 -5.65
CA PHE A 143 -1.05 -8.00 -4.99
C PHE A 143 -1.37 -8.67 -3.64
N ILE A 144 -2.27 -8.10 -2.86
CA ILE A 144 -2.70 -8.69 -1.59
C ILE A 144 -3.35 -10.07 -1.84
N GLN A 145 -4.22 -10.18 -2.84
CA GLN A 145 -4.86 -11.44 -3.19
C GLN A 145 -3.87 -12.49 -3.70
N ALA A 146 -2.89 -12.08 -4.50
CA ALA A 146 -1.93 -12.99 -5.10
C ALA A 146 -0.85 -13.46 -4.12
N TYR A 147 -0.35 -12.57 -3.26
CA TYR A 147 0.87 -12.80 -2.48
C TYR A 147 0.70 -12.72 -0.96
N GLN A 148 -0.43 -12.21 -0.47
CA GLN A 148 -0.72 -12.07 0.95
C GLN A 148 -1.97 -12.85 1.37
N ASN A 149 -2.19 -13.98 0.74
CA ASN A 149 -3.33 -14.87 0.95
C ASN A 149 -2.89 -16.18 1.60
N ASN A 150 -3.40 -16.47 2.80
CA ASN A 150 -3.16 -17.72 3.49
C ASN A 150 -4.28 -18.74 3.27
N LYS A 151 -5.03 -18.65 2.18
CA LYS A 151 -6.18 -19.47 1.77
C LYS A 151 -7.48 -19.19 2.50
N THR A 152 -7.45 -18.75 3.75
CA THR A 152 -8.65 -18.45 4.54
C THR A 152 -8.84 -16.95 4.69
N LYS A 153 -7.77 -16.24 4.96
CA LYS A 153 -7.73 -14.84 5.31
C LYS A 153 -6.71 -14.11 4.44
N LEU A 154 -7.01 -12.89 4.05
CA LEU A 154 -6.03 -12.00 3.45
C LEU A 154 -5.33 -11.19 4.55
N ASN A 155 -4.04 -10.94 4.36
CA ASN A 155 -3.27 -10.14 5.29
C ASN A 155 -3.55 -8.66 5.07
N LEU A 156 -4.25 -8.04 6.02
CA LEU A 156 -4.60 -6.62 6.02
C LEU A 156 -5.13 -6.14 4.65
N PRO A 157 -6.26 -6.69 4.15
CA PRO A 157 -6.76 -6.36 2.82
C PRO A 157 -7.23 -4.92 2.68
N HIS A 158 -7.65 -4.31 3.78
CA HIS A 158 -8.11 -2.93 3.82
C HIS A 158 -6.98 -2.05 4.34
N ARG A 159 -6.47 -1.16 3.48
CA ARG A 159 -5.35 -0.26 3.80
C ARG A 159 -5.58 1.11 3.20
N ALA A 160 -5.19 2.12 3.94
CA ALA A 160 -5.08 3.47 3.42
C ALA A 160 -3.84 4.16 3.98
N VAL A 161 -3.22 5.03 3.20
CA VAL A 161 -2.04 5.80 3.57
C VAL A 161 -2.27 7.24 3.19
N LEU A 162 -2.29 8.14 4.14
CA LEU A 162 -2.29 9.58 3.94
C LEU A 162 -0.85 10.07 4.01
N CYS A 163 -0.35 10.61 2.93
CA CYS A 163 0.97 11.22 2.86
C CYS A 163 1.10 12.14 1.64
N SER A 164 2.17 12.94 1.60
CA SER A 164 2.63 13.56 0.36
C SER A 164 3.51 12.60 -0.44
N PRO A 165 3.41 12.57 -1.78
CA PRO A 165 4.31 11.78 -2.62
C PRO A 165 5.79 12.10 -2.42
N GLU A 166 6.13 13.34 -2.09
CA GLU A 166 7.51 13.77 -1.80
C GLU A 166 8.12 13.05 -0.59
N ASN A 167 7.27 12.64 0.35
CA ASN A 167 7.71 11.90 1.53
C ASN A 167 8.03 10.42 1.24
N LEU A 168 7.62 9.91 0.09
CA LEU A 168 7.87 8.56 -0.37
C LEU A 168 9.11 8.54 -1.28
N MET A 169 10.28 8.33 -0.70
CA MET A 169 11.54 8.38 -1.43
C MET A 169 11.90 7.01 -1.99
N TYR A 170 12.29 7.00 -3.26
CA TYR A 170 12.80 5.83 -3.96
C TYR A 170 14.18 6.14 -4.49
N GLY A 171 15.15 5.31 -4.17
CA GLY A 171 16.54 5.46 -4.59
C GLY A 171 17.04 4.27 -5.40
N CYS A 172 17.88 4.55 -6.37
CA CYS A 172 18.65 3.57 -7.13
C CYS A 172 20.11 4.01 -7.23
N GLU A 173 21.00 3.08 -7.52
CA GLU A 173 22.39 3.39 -7.81
C GLU A 173 22.50 3.88 -9.26
N GLY A 174 22.98 5.11 -9.46
CA GLY A 174 23.08 5.76 -10.77
C GLY A 174 21.76 6.31 -11.31
N THR A 175 21.75 6.65 -12.59
CA THR A 175 20.59 7.20 -13.31
C THR A 175 19.54 6.15 -13.69
N GLU A 176 19.92 4.88 -13.65
CA GLU A 176 19.05 3.76 -14.00
C GLU A 176 19.01 2.71 -12.89
N PRO A 177 17.86 2.04 -12.69
CA PRO A 177 17.69 1.01 -11.65
C PRO A 177 18.60 -0.21 -11.84
N MET A 178 19.06 -0.44 -13.07
CA MET A 178 20.02 -1.48 -13.47
C MET A 178 21.23 -0.81 -14.11
N SER A 179 22.32 -0.69 -13.36
CA SER A 179 23.51 0.02 -13.82
C SER A 179 24.42 -0.82 -14.72
N ASP A 180 24.44 -2.13 -14.51
CA ASP A 180 25.34 -3.03 -15.24
C ASP A 180 24.56 -4.21 -15.82
N LEU A 181 24.68 -4.38 -17.13
CA LEU A 181 24.15 -5.53 -17.85
C LEU A 181 25.26 -6.18 -18.67
N ASP A 182 25.73 -7.33 -18.22
CA ASP A 182 26.70 -8.14 -18.95
C ASP A 182 26.01 -9.34 -19.59
N ILE A 183 26.28 -9.53 -20.89
CA ILE A 183 25.77 -10.66 -21.63
C ILE A 183 26.96 -11.36 -22.28
N TRP A 184 27.19 -12.63 -21.96
CA TRP A 184 28.23 -13.40 -22.60
C TRP A 184 27.80 -14.82 -22.91
N PHE A 185 28.43 -15.40 -23.93
CA PHE A 185 28.24 -16.78 -24.33
C PHE A 185 29.39 -17.64 -23.80
N ASP A 186 29.07 -18.64 -22.99
CA ASP A 186 30.04 -19.66 -22.57
C ASP A 186 30.10 -20.80 -23.60
N LYS A 187 31.20 -20.89 -24.30
CA LYS A 187 31.44 -21.92 -25.30
C LYS A 187 31.52 -23.34 -24.74
N LYS A 188 31.96 -23.50 -23.49
CA LYS A 188 32.04 -24.80 -22.82
C LYS A 188 30.69 -25.33 -22.41
N ALA A 189 29.90 -24.47 -21.75
CA ALA A 189 28.56 -24.79 -21.29
C ALA A 189 27.50 -24.68 -22.40
N ARG A 190 27.84 -24.08 -23.56
CA ARG A 190 26.90 -23.75 -24.65
C ARG A 190 25.65 -23.00 -24.17
N LYS A 191 25.87 -22.05 -23.27
CA LYS A 191 24.81 -21.25 -22.67
C LYS A 191 25.10 -19.77 -22.75
N ASN A 192 24.06 -18.97 -22.91
CA ASN A 192 24.15 -17.53 -22.74
C ASN A 192 23.92 -17.21 -21.25
N TYR A 193 24.79 -16.41 -20.68
CA TYR A 193 24.68 -15.87 -19.37
C TYR A 193 24.30 -14.39 -19.47
N ILE A 194 23.36 -13.98 -18.65
CA ILE A 194 22.94 -12.60 -18.48
C ILE A 194 23.17 -12.25 -17.01
N TYR A 195 24.02 -11.29 -16.77
CA TYR A 195 24.30 -10.77 -15.45
C TYR A 195 23.84 -9.32 -15.37
N SER A 196 23.05 -9.01 -14.36
CA SER A 196 22.60 -7.66 -14.12
C SER A 196 22.70 -7.35 -12.63
N THR A 197 23.25 -6.20 -12.29
CA THR A 197 23.33 -5.68 -10.94
C THR A 197 22.60 -4.37 -10.83
N GLY A 198 22.02 -4.14 -9.67
CA GLY A 198 21.38 -2.88 -9.36
C GLY A 198 21.11 -2.77 -7.85
N LYS A 199 21.11 -1.58 -7.34
CA LYS A 199 20.71 -1.30 -5.95
C LYS A 199 19.44 -0.47 -5.96
N LEU A 200 18.45 -0.96 -5.24
CA LEU A 200 17.18 -0.31 -5.07
C LEU A 200 16.90 -0.11 -3.57
N GLY A 201 16.34 1.02 -3.24
CA GLY A 201 15.91 1.30 -1.87
C GLY A 201 14.65 2.14 -1.85
N SER A 202 13.88 2.01 -0.79
CA SER A 202 12.78 2.91 -0.47
C SER A 202 13.03 3.52 0.90
N MET A 203 12.55 4.72 1.13
CA MET A 203 12.63 5.40 2.41
C MET A 203 11.41 6.31 2.60
N ILE A 204 11.00 6.48 3.85
CA ILE A 204 10.08 7.54 4.24
C ILE A 204 10.97 8.70 4.70
N GLY A 205 10.71 9.89 4.20
CA GLY A 205 11.53 11.07 4.50
C GLY A 205 11.34 11.57 5.92
N GLU A 206 10.09 11.82 6.28
CA GLU A 206 9.68 12.28 7.60
C GLU A 206 8.61 11.32 8.15
N ASP A 207 8.96 10.58 9.22
CA ASP A 207 8.08 9.57 9.81
C ASP A 207 6.79 10.16 10.39
N GLU A 208 6.82 11.42 10.84
CA GLU A 208 5.68 12.12 11.41
C GLU A 208 4.66 12.56 10.35
N LEU A 209 5.07 12.68 9.08
CA LEU A 209 4.23 13.16 7.99
C LEU A 209 3.59 12.01 7.20
N VAL A 210 3.13 11.01 7.93
CA VAL A 210 2.32 9.90 7.39
C VAL A 210 1.23 9.53 8.38
N GLN A 211 0.06 9.14 7.89
CA GLN A 211 -1.00 8.51 8.66
C GLN A 211 -1.43 7.24 7.94
N VAL A 212 -1.49 6.12 8.63
CA VAL A 212 -1.74 4.82 8.01
C VAL A 212 -2.91 4.13 8.69
N ALA A 213 -3.86 3.66 7.89
CA ALA A 213 -4.93 2.80 8.35
C ALA A 213 -4.74 1.36 7.87
N TYR A 214 -4.76 0.38 8.78
CA TYR A 214 -4.70 -1.06 8.46
C TYR A 214 -5.27 -1.97 9.54
#